data_1170b6668d3190da72bd897f0561eed9
#
_entry.id   1170b6668d3190da72bd897f0561eed9
#
_cell.length_a   1.000
_cell.length_b   1.000
_cell.length_c   1.000
_cell.angle_alpha   90.00
_cell.angle_beta   90.00
_cell.angle_gamma   90.00
#
_symmetry.space_group_name_H-M   'P 1'
#
loop_
_entity.id
_entity.type
_entity.pdbx_description
1 polymer ?
#
loop_
_entity_poly.entity_id
_entity_poly.type
_entity_poly.pdbx_seq_one_letter_code
_entity_poly.pdbx_strand_id
1 'polypeptide(L)'
;MQGKTMIKQSNKLQIETISIDNLILYQNNAKKHPQKQIDKIKKSIEEFGFNDPIAIDENNMIIEGHGRYEALKQLGYENVECIRLNNLSEEQKKAYILVHNKLNMETGFDNDILADELDSILDFNMEDFGFNIDLSIDNLFKENERHRTNDTYNLDIIDNNKTEGFYQMPIIKNNNFIPKDIIGFNYAKTSKEKNIGIHFYLDDYQFERLWNKPEDYINILEQYDCIFSPDFSLYMDMPMAMKIWNIYRSRLIGQYYQNKGIKVIPTLSWAEKETFGFCFDGIPQGSIVSISTIGVKKNKEALKIWKNGVDELIKRIKPSTILIYGGKLDYDYGNIKVIYYENKITERMKK
;
A
#
# COMPACT_ATOMS: atom_id res chain seq x y z
N MET A 1 -36.80 22.89 18.31
CA MET A 1 -35.98 24.11 18.42
C MET A 1 -34.56 23.68 18.75
N GLN A 2 -33.69 23.67 17.76
CA GLN A 2 -32.27 23.34 17.98
C GLN A 2 -31.56 24.58 18.53
N GLY A 3 -31.14 24.50 19.81
CA GLY A 3 -30.36 25.55 20.43
C GLY A 3 -29.01 25.74 19.69
N LYS A 4 -28.85 26.87 19.03
CA LYS A 4 -27.54 27.33 18.57
C LYS A 4 -26.63 27.47 19.78
N THR A 5 -25.67 26.56 19.95
CA THR A 5 -24.58 26.71 20.91
C THR A 5 -23.81 27.98 20.49
N MET A 6 -23.90 29.04 21.24
CA MET A 6 -23.08 30.25 21.02
C MET A 6 -21.62 29.86 21.28
N ILE A 7 -20.79 29.95 20.26
CA ILE A 7 -19.35 29.84 20.39
C ILE A 7 -18.93 31.02 21.28
N LYS A 8 -18.44 30.73 22.51
CA LYS A 8 -17.82 31.75 23.34
C LYS A 8 -16.65 32.35 22.59
N GLN A 9 -16.75 33.63 22.21
CA GLN A 9 -15.57 34.36 21.70
C GLN A 9 -14.50 34.34 22.79
N SER A 10 -13.29 33.89 22.47
CA SER A 10 -12.15 33.94 23.38
C SER A 10 -11.81 35.42 23.65
N ASN A 11 -11.69 35.76 24.92
CA ASN A 11 -11.02 37.04 25.28
C ASN A 11 -9.60 37.01 24.72
N LYS A 12 -9.10 38.20 24.37
CA LYS A 12 -7.74 38.37 23.89
C LYS A 12 -6.78 37.80 24.95
N LEU A 13 -6.09 36.70 24.64
CA LEU A 13 -5.08 36.15 25.54
C LEU A 13 -3.96 37.14 25.75
N GLN A 14 -3.55 37.34 27.00
CA GLN A 14 -2.41 38.20 27.36
C GLN A 14 -1.31 37.32 27.90
N ILE A 15 -0.08 37.59 27.46
CA ILE A 15 1.11 36.94 28.00
C ILE A 15 1.59 37.79 29.17
N GLU A 16 1.81 37.16 30.31
CA GLU A 16 2.32 37.72 31.53
C GLU A 16 3.66 37.08 31.87
N THR A 17 4.63 37.86 32.33
CA THR A 17 5.90 37.32 32.84
C THR A 17 5.78 37.18 34.35
N ILE A 18 5.94 35.94 34.86
CA ILE A 18 5.76 35.60 36.26
C ILE A 18 7.01 34.89 36.79
N SER A 19 7.40 35.20 38.04
CA SER A 19 8.46 34.45 38.70
C SER A 19 8.09 32.96 38.79
N ILE A 20 9.02 32.09 38.41
CA ILE A 20 8.80 30.62 38.39
C ILE A 20 8.49 30.09 39.79
N ASP A 21 9.00 30.71 40.84
CA ASP A 21 8.73 30.33 42.23
C ASP A 21 7.30 30.69 42.68
N ASN A 22 6.60 31.57 41.98
CA ASN A 22 5.22 31.93 42.24
C ASN A 22 4.22 31.01 41.55
N LEU A 23 4.68 30.06 40.75
CA LEU A 23 3.83 29.09 40.07
C LEU A 23 3.52 27.89 40.99
N ILE A 24 2.23 27.49 41.00
CA ILE A 24 1.74 26.40 41.84
C ILE A 24 1.42 25.17 40.97
N LEU A 25 2.03 24.06 41.30
CA LEU A 25 1.75 22.79 40.61
C LEU A 25 0.36 22.27 40.98
N TYR A 26 -0.41 21.84 39.98
CA TYR A 26 -1.66 21.12 40.20
C TYR A 26 -1.38 19.72 40.76
N GLN A 27 -1.72 19.47 42.04
CA GLN A 27 -1.40 18.23 42.76
C GLN A 27 -2.02 16.97 42.12
N ASN A 28 -3.18 17.09 41.48
CA ASN A 28 -3.88 15.96 40.88
C ASN A 28 -3.58 15.81 39.38
N ASN A 29 -2.41 16.28 38.92
CA ASN A 29 -2.02 16.08 37.51
C ASN A 29 -1.80 14.59 37.23
N ALA A 30 -2.69 14.01 36.42
CA ALA A 30 -2.64 12.59 36.03
C ALA A 30 -1.49 12.27 35.03
N LYS A 31 -0.94 13.29 34.36
CA LYS A 31 0.14 13.11 33.38
C LYS A 31 1.51 13.03 34.06
N LYS A 32 2.22 11.94 33.84
CA LYS A 32 3.58 11.74 34.33
C LYS A 32 4.58 12.34 33.33
N HIS A 33 5.58 13.04 33.85
CA HIS A 33 6.68 13.58 33.07
C HIS A 33 7.99 12.90 33.48
N PRO A 34 8.41 11.80 32.82
CA PRO A 34 9.68 11.14 33.12
C PRO A 34 10.86 12.06 32.79
N GLN A 35 11.96 11.94 33.52
CA GLN A 35 13.14 12.79 33.35
C GLN A 35 13.63 12.85 31.90
N LYS A 36 13.63 11.72 31.18
CA LYS A 36 13.99 11.67 29.76
C LYS A 36 13.13 12.62 28.87
N GLN A 37 11.84 12.81 29.21
CA GLN A 37 11.01 13.78 28.51
C GLN A 37 11.38 15.22 28.89
N ILE A 38 11.65 15.48 30.18
CA ILE A 38 12.09 16.81 30.66
C ILE A 38 13.39 17.19 29.97
N ASP A 39 14.35 16.26 29.83
CA ASP A 39 15.63 16.51 29.15
C ASP A 39 15.44 16.92 27.68
N LYS A 40 14.51 16.31 26.97
CA LYS A 40 14.15 16.70 25.60
C LYS A 40 13.52 18.09 25.52
N ILE A 41 12.63 18.42 26.48
CA ILE A 41 12.03 19.75 26.57
C ILE A 41 13.11 20.80 26.85
N LYS A 42 14.08 20.50 27.73
CA LYS A 42 15.21 21.39 28.01
C LYS A 42 16.01 21.66 26.74
N LYS A 43 16.41 20.64 26.01
CA LYS A 43 17.11 20.80 24.73
C LYS A 43 16.33 21.65 23.73
N SER A 44 15.01 21.43 23.62
CA SER A 44 14.16 22.23 22.75
C SER A 44 14.13 23.71 23.16
N ILE A 45 14.10 24.00 24.48
CA ILE A 45 14.13 25.37 24.99
C ILE A 45 15.51 26.01 24.75
N GLU A 46 16.59 25.28 24.95
CA GLU A 46 17.97 25.75 24.71
C GLU A 46 18.19 26.06 23.23
N GLU A 47 17.66 25.27 22.30
CA GLU A 47 17.86 25.40 20.87
C GLU A 47 16.94 26.46 20.24
N PHE A 48 15.64 26.38 20.54
CA PHE A 48 14.62 27.19 19.87
C PHE A 48 14.05 28.33 20.72
N GLY A 49 14.44 28.40 21.99
CA GLY A 49 13.86 29.34 22.97
C GLY A 49 12.55 28.85 23.58
N PHE A 50 12.12 29.54 24.65
CA PHE A 50 10.84 29.28 25.29
C PHE A 50 9.70 29.97 24.53
N ASN A 51 9.10 29.30 23.56
CA ASN A 51 8.11 29.84 22.62
C ASN A 51 6.66 29.37 22.89
N ASP A 52 6.45 28.51 23.93
CA ASP A 52 5.15 27.94 24.26
C ASP A 52 4.79 28.22 25.73
N PRO A 53 4.10 29.37 26.04
CA PRO A 53 3.84 29.83 27.40
C PRO A 53 3.09 28.81 28.27
N ILE A 54 3.31 28.87 29.59
CA ILE A 54 2.62 28.05 30.59
C ILE A 54 1.21 28.60 30.82
N ALA A 55 0.16 27.76 30.72
CA ALA A 55 -1.20 28.17 31.06
C ALA A 55 -1.45 28.05 32.57
N ILE A 56 -1.92 29.14 33.19
CA ILE A 56 -2.17 29.25 34.62
C ILE A 56 -3.61 29.73 34.90
N ASP A 57 -4.10 29.50 36.10
CA ASP A 57 -5.34 30.09 36.59
C ASP A 57 -5.11 31.46 37.29
N GLU A 58 -6.17 32.03 37.85
CA GLU A 58 -6.16 33.27 38.63
C GLU A 58 -5.24 33.24 39.86
N ASN A 59 -4.97 32.03 40.39
CA ASN A 59 -4.13 31.80 41.59
C ASN A 59 -2.68 31.36 41.25
N ASN A 60 -2.25 31.49 39.98
CA ASN A 60 -0.99 30.98 39.45
C ASN A 60 -0.85 29.44 39.46
N MET A 61 -1.95 28.72 39.59
CA MET A 61 -1.89 27.26 39.50
C MET A 61 -1.73 26.85 38.02
N ILE A 62 -0.79 25.99 37.76
CA ILE A 62 -0.50 25.50 36.41
C ILE A 62 -1.63 24.59 35.93
N ILE A 63 -2.29 24.99 34.85
CA ILE A 63 -3.31 24.20 34.16
C ILE A 63 -2.70 23.37 33.05
N GLU A 64 -1.74 23.96 32.32
CA GLU A 64 -1.02 23.30 31.24
C GLU A 64 0.45 23.70 31.26
N GLY A 65 1.35 22.79 30.85
CA GLY A 65 2.79 23.06 30.76
C GLY A 65 3.61 22.59 31.94
N HIS A 66 3.14 21.61 32.73
CA HIS A 66 3.89 21.07 33.88
C HIS A 66 5.28 20.56 33.48
N GLY A 67 5.43 19.89 32.33
CA GLY A 67 6.74 19.44 31.84
C GLY A 67 7.66 20.60 31.48
N ARG A 68 7.11 21.68 30.89
CA ARG A 68 7.84 22.92 30.57
C ARG A 68 8.30 23.63 31.85
N TYR A 69 7.43 23.73 32.85
CA TYR A 69 7.79 24.27 34.15
C TYR A 69 9.01 23.55 34.77
N GLU A 70 8.98 22.22 34.80
CA GLU A 70 10.09 21.44 35.34
C GLU A 70 11.38 21.63 34.53
N ALA A 71 11.29 21.71 33.21
CA ALA A 71 12.43 21.98 32.34
C ALA A 71 13.02 23.36 32.57
N LEU A 72 12.19 24.40 32.60
CA LEU A 72 12.62 25.81 32.87
C LEU A 72 13.25 25.94 34.25
N LYS A 73 12.67 25.29 35.28
CA LYS A 73 13.22 25.28 36.62
C LYS A 73 14.63 24.64 36.68
N GLN A 74 14.81 23.50 35.96
CA GLN A 74 16.12 22.86 35.86
C GLN A 74 17.13 23.67 35.02
N LEU A 75 16.66 24.50 34.08
CA LEU A 75 17.48 25.40 33.31
C LEU A 75 17.83 26.69 34.07
N GLY A 76 17.23 26.93 35.25
CA GLY A 76 17.53 28.10 36.09
C GLY A 76 16.81 29.39 35.67
N TYR A 77 15.68 29.27 34.99
CA TYR A 77 14.86 30.46 34.67
C TYR A 77 14.25 31.03 35.95
N GLU A 78 14.41 32.32 36.15
CA GLU A 78 13.83 33.07 37.28
C GLU A 78 12.39 33.52 36.97
N ASN A 79 12.15 33.91 35.70
CA ASN A 79 10.85 34.38 35.23
C ASN A 79 10.45 33.61 33.97
N VAL A 80 9.17 33.37 33.79
CA VAL A 80 8.60 32.62 32.68
C VAL A 80 7.35 33.27 32.12
N GLU A 81 7.12 33.14 30.82
CA GLU A 81 5.93 33.61 30.14
C GLU A 81 4.76 32.67 30.42
N CYS A 82 3.64 33.27 30.86
CA CYS A 82 2.41 32.56 31.19
C CYS A 82 1.23 33.16 30.46
N ILE A 83 0.22 32.32 30.20
CA ILE A 83 -1.11 32.72 29.73
C ILE A 83 -2.11 32.48 30.86
N ARG A 84 -2.85 33.52 31.27
CA ARG A 84 -3.84 33.42 32.34
C ARG A 84 -5.23 33.06 31.81
N LEU A 85 -5.79 31.95 32.32
CA LEU A 85 -7.14 31.46 31.98
C LEU A 85 -8.12 31.81 33.08
N ASN A 86 -8.64 33.05 33.09
CA ASN A 86 -9.49 33.60 34.15
C ASN A 86 -10.98 33.22 34.05
N ASN A 87 -11.43 32.53 32.99
CA ASN A 87 -12.82 32.35 32.66
C ASN A 87 -13.36 30.94 32.86
N LEU A 88 -12.61 30.09 33.58
CA LEU A 88 -12.94 28.69 33.79
C LEU A 88 -13.42 28.49 35.24
N SER A 89 -14.54 27.80 35.43
CA SER A 89 -14.92 27.30 36.75
C SER A 89 -13.96 26.20 37.20
N GLU A 90 -13.92 25.87 38.48
CA GLU A 90 -13.12 24.79 39.04
C GLU A 90 -13.35 23.44 38.33
N GLU A 91 -14.58 23.14 37.99
CA GLU A 91 -14.92 21.93 37.24
C GLU A 91 -14.39 22.00 35.80
N GLN A 92 -14.52 23.17 35.16
CA GLN A 92 -14.00 23.38 33.82
C GLN A 92 -12.45 23.30 33.77
N LYS A 93 -11.73 23.80 34.77
CA LYS A 93 -10.27 23.67 34.88
C LYS A 93 -9.87 22.19 34.91
N LYS A 94 -10.52 21.38 35.77
CA LYS A 94 -10.27 19.93 35.85
C LYS A 94 -10.54 19.21 34.53
N ALA A 95 -11.68 19.51 33.92
CA ALA A 95 -12.07 18.92 32.63
C ALA A 95 -11.04 19.32 31.52
N TYR A 96 -10.65 20.61 31.48
CA TYR A 96 -9.71 21.11 30.49
C TYR A 96 -8.34 20.42 30.59
N ILE A 97 -7.78 20.26 31.80
CA ILE A 97 -6.51 19.55 32.02
C ILE A 97 -6.58 18.12 31.44
N LEU A 98 -7.65 17.40 31.72
CA LEU A 98 -7.82 16.00 31.25
C LEU A 98 -8.01 15.93 29.75
N VAL A 99 -8.89 16.78 29.20
CA VAL A 99 -9.18 16.82 27.76
C VAL A 99 -7.94 17.21 26.96
N HIS A 100 -7.25 18.27 27.37
CA HIS A 100 -6.03 18.72 26.71
C HIS A 100 -4.95 17.63 26.69
N ASN A 101 -4.71 16.98 27.82
CA ASN A 101 -3.78 15.86 27.89
C ASN A 101 -4.20 14.69 27.00
N LYS A 102 -5.51 14.37 26.94
CA LYS A 102 -6.01 13.26 26.12
C LYS A 102 -5.89 13.53 24.63
N LEU A 103 -6.29 14.74 24.17
CA LEU A 103 -6.19 15.11 22.76
C LEU A 103 -4.75 15.09 22.25
N ASN A 104 -3.78 15.55 23.05
CA ASN A 104 -2.36 15.48 22.69
C ASN A 104 -1.80 14.04 22.58
N MET A 105 -2.48 13.05 23.19
CA MET A 105 -2.12 11.65 23.09
C MET A 105 -2.77 10.92 21.90
N GLU A 106 -3.79 11.50 21.30
CA GLU A 106 -4.54 10.92 20.17
C GLU A 106 -4.01 11.36 18.81
N THR A 107 -3.08 12.29 18.77
CA THR A 107 -2.42 12.76 17.54
C THR A 107 -1.19 11.92 17.23
N GLY A 108 -0.96 11.64 15.95
CA GLY A 108 0.24 11.02 15.41
C GLY A 108 0.81 11.86 14.28
N PHE A 109 1.94 11.43 13.74
CA PHE A 109 2.51 12.00 12.53
C PHE A 109 2.07 11.20 11.32
N ASP A 110 1.90 11.87 10.18
CA ASP A 110 1.99 11.22 8.89
C ASP A 110 3.47 10.89 8.67
N ASN A 111 3.79 9.61 8.69
CA ASN A 111 5.19 9.19 8.72
C ASN A 111 5.92 9.46 7.39
N ASP A 112 5.22 9.55 6.28
CA ASP A 112 5.85 9.81 4.97
C ASP A 112 6.23 11.29 4.88
N ILE A 113 5.33 12.18 5.26
CA ILE A 113 5.61 13.61 5.35
C ILE A 113 6.69 13.88 6.41
N LEU A 114 6.61 13.20 7.57
CA LEU A 114 7.62 13.36 8.62
C LEU A 114 9.01 12.94 8.16
N ALA A 115 9.14 11.86 7.41
CA ALA A 115 10.43 11.41 6.89
C ALA A 115 11.02 12.43 5.92
N ASP A 116 10.22 12.96 4.98
CA ASP A 116 10.65 13.97 4.02
C ASP A 116 11.10 15.26 4.72
N GLU A 117 10.35 15.72 5.75
CA GLU A 117 10.71 16.89 6.54
C GLU A 117 12.02 16.68 7.33
N LEU A 118 12.16 15.51 7.96
CA LEU A 118 13.36 15.17 8.72
C LEU A 118 14.61 15.08 7.83
N ASP A 119 14.49 14.54 6.62
CA ASP A 119 15.58 14.48 5.63
C ASP A 119 16.01 15.90 5.16
N SER A 120 15.11 16.86 5.21
CA SER A 120 15.40 18.25 4.85
C SER A 120 16.13 19.05 5.94
N ILE A 121 16.12 18.56 7.20
CA ILE A 121 16.72 19.23 8.36
C ILE A 121 18.17 18.76 8.53
N LEU A 122 19.12 19.56 8.05
CA LEU A 122 20.53 19.19 8.05
C LEU A 122 21.32 19.72 9.24
N ASP A 123 20.85 20.83 9.88
CA ASP A 123 21.61 21.57 10.88
C ASP A 123 21.31 21.17 12.33
N PHE A 124 20.30 20.30 12.53
CA PHE A 124 19.86 19.88 13.87
C PHE A 124 19.88 18.37 14.01
N ASN A 125 20.36 17.88 15.14
CA ASN A 125 20.26 16.47 15.49
C ASN A 125 18.86 16.15 16.04
N MET A 126 17.94 15.71 15.18
CA MET A 126 16.55 15.44 15.52
C MET A 126 16.37 14.25 16.51
N GLU A 127 17.40 13.40 16.68
CA GLU A 127 17.40 12.34 17.71
C GLU A 127 17.35 12.92 19.13
N ASP A 128 17.94 14.08 19.35
CA ASP A 128 17.95 14.78 20.64
C ASP A 128 16.53 15.14 21.10
N PHE A 129 15.63 15.33 20.16
CA PHE A 129 14.20 15.63 20.40
C PHE A 129 13.33 14.38 20.39
N GLY A 130 13.92 13.21 20.05
CA GLY A 130 13.27 11.92 20.09
C GLY A 130 12.75 11.40 18.76
N PHE A 131 13.16 12.03 17.67
CA PHE A 131 13.01 11.47 16.34
C PHE A 131 14.22 10.55 16.10
N ASN A 132 14.05 9.26 16.31
CA ASN A 132 15.10 8.29 16.01
C ASN A 132 15.04 7.99 14.51
N ILE A 133 15.81 8.75 13.73
CA ILE A 133 16.11 8.40 12.35
C ILE A 133 17.40 7.59 12.42
N ASP A 134 17.27 6.29 12.44
CA ASP A 134 18.43 5.42 12.34
C ASP A 134 18.84 5.33 10.85
N LEU A 135 19.54 6.36 10.38
CA LEU A 135 20.13 6.45 9.03
C LEU A 135 21.39 5.60 8.87
N SER A 136 21.70 4.73 9.82
CA SER A 136 22.82 3.79 9.63
C SER A 136 22.51 2.87 8.44
N ILE A 137 23.50 2.70 7.56
CA ILE A 137 23.45 1.76 6.42
C ILE A 137 23.06 0.35 6.90
N ASP A 138 23.41 -0.02 8.14
CA ASP A 138 23.01 -1.28 8.76
C ASP A 138 21.51 -1.37 9.07
N ASN A 139 20.80 -0.24 9.23
CA ASN A 139 19.36 -0.19 9.46
C ASN A 139 18.54 -0.06 8.16
N LEU A 140 19.15 0.31 7.05
CA LEU A 140 18.57 0.12 5.72
C LEU A 140 18.27 -1.36 5.41
N PHE A 141 18.80 -2.26 6.24
CA PHE A 141 18.59 -3.71 6.18
C PHE A 141 17.75 -4.25 7.34
N LYS A 142 17.24 -3.42 8.26
CA LYS A 142 16.29 -3.89 9.29
C LYS A 142 14.90 -4.10 8.71
N GLU A 143 14.30 -5.22 9.05
CA GLU A 143 13.04 -5.74 8.50
C GLU A 143 11.87 -4.72 8.48
N ASN A 144 11.83 -3.76 9.41
CA ASN A 144 10.67 -2.88 9.57
C ASN A 144 10.55 -1.73 8.54
N GLU A 145 11.66 -1.24 7.96
CA GLU A 145 11.62 -0.16 6.95
C GLU A 145 11.44 -0.67 5.52
N ARG A 146 11.84 -1.92 5.26
CA ARG A 146 11.59 -2.60 4.00
C ARG A 146 10.12 -2.97 3.79
N HIS A 147 9.28 -3.04 4.84
CA HIS A 147 7.89 -3.46 4.69
C HIS A 147 7.13 -2.61 3.66
N ARG A 148 7.18 -1.31 3.71
CA ARG A 148 6.47 -0.45 2.76
C ARG A 148 6.95 -0.60 1.32
N THR A 149 8.27 -0.64 1.12
CA THR A 149 8.86 -0.88 -0.20
C THR A 149 8.55 -2.29 -0.67
N ASN A 150 8.61 -3.28 0.21
CA ASN A 150 8.25 -4.65 -0.08
C ASN A 150 6.77 -4.76 -0.47
N ASP A 151 5.87 -4.11 0.27
CA ASP A 151 4.42 -4.07 -0.02
C ASP A 151 4.14 -3.43 -1.38
N THR A 152 4.81 -2.31 -1.70
CA THR A 152 4.63 -1.60 -2.98
C THR A 152 4.98 -2.48 -4.18
N TYR A 153 6.02 -3.31 -4.06
CA TYR A 153 6.48 -4.22 -5.10
C TYR A 153 6.04 -5.68 -4.88
N ASN A 154 5.25 -5.95 -3.84
CA ASN A 154 4.80 -7.29 -3.47
C ASN A 154 5.97 -8.28 -3.25
N LEU A 155 7.09 -7.82 -2.69
CA LEU A 155 8.28 -8.66 -2.49
C LEU A 155 8.09 -9.71 -1.39
N ASP A 156 7.11 -9.52 -0.50
CA ASP A 156 6.83 -10.45 0.62
C ASP A 156 6.02 -11.68 0.17
N ILE A 157 5.36 -11.59 -0.98
CA ILE A 157 4.47 -12.67 -1.45
C ILE A 157 5.12 -13.63 -2.44
N ILE A 158 6.35 -13.32 -2.91
CA ILE A 158 7.09 -14.20 -3.83
C ILE A 158 7.66 -15.42 -3.09
N ASP A 159 7.58 -16.58 -3.73
CA ASP A 159 8.37 -17.76 -3.35
C ASP A 159 9.67 -17.79 -4.16
N ASN A 160 10.72 -17.19 -3.62
CA ASN A 160 12.02 -17.08 -4.29
C ASN A 160 12.65 -18.45 -4.65
N ASN A 161 12.23 -19.54 -4.01
CA ASN A 161 12.69 -20.89 -4.34
C ASN A 161 11.97 -21.49 -5.56
N LYS A 162 10.97 -20.79 -6.09
CA LYS A 162 10.14 -21.21 -7.23
C LYS A 162 10.11 -20.12 -8.30
N THR A 163 11.28 -19.84 -8.86
CA THR A 163 11.47 -18.90 -9.95
C THR A 163 12.21 -19.56 -11.10
N GLU A 164 12.08 -19.04 -12.32
CA GLU A 164 12.69 -19.54 -13.53
C GLU A 164 13.27 -18.39 -14.40
N GLY A 165 14.30 -18.70 -15.15
CA GLY A 165 14.91 -17.82 -16.14
C GLY A 165 15.79 -16.71 -15.55
N PHE A 166 16.41 -15.94 -16.46
CA PHE A 166 17.31 -14.84 -16.10
C PHE A 166 16.62 -13.77 -15.23
N TYR A 167 15.34 -13.52 -15.49
CA TYR A 167 14.55 -12.50 -14.79
C TYR A 167 13.85 -13.05 -13.55
N GLN A 168 14.15 -14.28 -13.10
CA GLN A 168 13.58 -14.92 -11.92
C GLN A 168 12.03 -14.86 -11.92
N MET A 169 11.42 -15.22 -13.06
CA MET A 169 9.97 -15.23 -13.19
C MET A 169 9.33 -16.25 -12.23
N PRO A 170 8.38 -15.84 -11.37
CA PRO A 170 7.71 -16.74 -10.45
C PRO A 170 7.01 -17.89 -11.18
N ILE A 171 7.15 -19.12 -10.69
CA ILE A 171 6.59 -20.30 -11.33
C ILE A 171 5.13 -20.48 -10.91
N ILE A 172 4.23 -20.59 -11.89
CA ILE A 172 2.86 -21.05 -11.72
C ILE A 172 2.83 -22.55 -12.04
N LYS A 173 2.67 -23.38 -11.02
CA LYS A 173 2.63 -24.83 -11.20
C LYS A 173 1.48 -25.26 -12.09
N ASN A 174 1.71 -26.30 -12.89
CA ASN A 174 0.66 -26.90 -13.69
C ASN A 174 -0.52 -27.39 -12.81
N ASN A 175 -1.72 -27.25 -13.34
CA ASN A 175 -2.92 -27.89 -12.84
C ASN A 175 -3.66 -28.53 -14.02
N ASN A 176 -4.47 -29.55 -13.74
CA ASN A 176 -5.21 -30.28 -14.77
C ASN A 176 -6.69 -29.83 -14.87
N PHE A 177 -7.01 -28.64 -14.36
CA PHE A 177 -8.36 -28.15 -14.31
C PHE A 177 -8.69 -27.30 -15.55
N ILE A 178 -9.87 -27.52 -16.13
CA ILE A 178 -10.41 -26.76 -17.24
C ILE A 178 -11.80 -26.25 -16.83
N PRO A 179 -12.01 -24.93 -16.73
CA PRO A 179 -13.30 -24.39 -16.36
C PRO A 179 -14.34 -24.62 -17.46
N LYS A 180 -15.58 -24.85 -17.07
CA LYS A 180 -16.71 -25.00 -17.98
C LYS A 180 -16.98 -23.71 -18.76
N ASP A 181 -16.86 -22.57 -18.11
CA ASP A 181 -17.05 -21.24 -18.64
C ASP A 181 -16.18 -20.23 -17.87
N ILE A 182 -16.07 -19.01 -18.38
CA ILE A 182 -15.26 -17.96 -17.75
C ILE A 182 -16.00 -16.63 -17.75
N ILE A 183 -15.70 -15.79 -16.75
CA ILE A 183 -16.18 -14.39 -16.69
C ILE A 183 -15.02 -13.44 -16.33
N GLY A 184 -15.17 -12.15 -16.68
CA GLY A 184 -14.19 -11.15 -16.34
C GLY A 184 -14.14 -10.85 -14.84
N PHE A 185 -12.96 -10.53 -14.34
CA PHE A 185 -12.72 -10.14 -12.94
C PHE A 185 -13.61 -8.99 -12.46
N ASN A 186 -13.99 -8.07 -13.33
CA ASN A 186 -14.94 -6.98 -13.04
C ASN A 186 -16.31 -7.46 -12.53
N TYR A 187 -16.68 -8.72 -12.79
CA TYR A 187 -17.90 -9.34 -12.29
C TYR A 187 -17.69 -10.25 -11.07
N ALA A 188 -16.45 -10.42 -10.59
CA ALA A 188 -16.14 -11.36 -9.52
C ALA A 188 -16.92 -11.11 -8.23
N LYS A 189 -17.23 -9.87 -7.89
CA LYS A 189 -18.02 -9.51 -6.69
C LYS A 189 -19.52 -9.71 -6.86
N THR A 190 -20.04 -9.62 -8.08
CA THR A 190 -21.49 -9.56 -8.34
C THR A 190 -22.07 -10.84 -8.95
N SER A 191 -21.24 -11.69 -9.53
CA SER A 191 -21.69 -12.94 -10.14
C SER A 191 -22.24 -13.90 -9.09
N LYS A 192 -23.40 -14.48 -9.39
CA LYS A 192 -24.02 -15.56 -8.60
C LYS A 192 -23.46 -16.93 -8.98
N GLU A 193 -22.96 -17.08 -10.19
CA GLU A 193 -22.37 -18.32 -10.68
C GLU A 193 -20.90 -18.39 -10.24
N LYS A 194 -20.54 -19.44 -9.51
CA LYS A 194 -19.20 -19.64 -8.96
C LYS A 194 -18.47 -20.85 -9.59
N ASN A 195 -19.22 -21.77 -10.22
CA ASN A 195 -18.65 -22.94 -10.92
C ASN A 195 -18.11 -22.55 -12.31
N ILE A 196 -17.32 -21.49 -12.37
CA ILE A 196 -16.71 -20.92 -13.58
C ILE A 196 -15.34 -20.33 -13.23
N GLY A 197 -14.54 -20.05 -14.26
CA GLY A 197 -13.24 -19.40 -14.08
C GLY A 197 -13.31 -17.86 -14.15
N ILE A 198 -12.39 -17.19 -13.47
CA ILE A 198 -12.19 -15.74 -13.58
C ILE A 198 -11.03 -15.45 -14.53
N HIS A 199 -11.28 -14.62 -15.57
CA HIS A 199 -10.24 -14.15 -16.47
C HIS A 199 -9.96 -12.66 -16.29
N PHE A 200 -8.78 -12.22 -16.76
CA PHE A 200 -8.30 -10.83 -16.70
C PHE A 200 -8.05 -10.24 -18.09
N TYR A 201 -8.68 -10.75 -19.14
CA TYR A 201 -8.67 -10.15 -20.49
C TYR A 201 -9.55 -8.89 -20.50
N LEU A 202 -9.09 -7.87 -19.78
CA LEU A 202 -9.75 -6.58 -19.51
C LEU A 202 -8.67 -5.50 -19.58
N ASP A 203 -9.07 -4.24 -19.61
CA ASP A 203 -8.10 -3.16 -19.45
C ASP A 203 -7.45 -3.17 -18.07
N ASP A 204 -6.13 -2.96 -17.99
CA ASP A 204 -5.31 -3.10 -16.78
C ASP A 204 -5.88 -2.37 -15.56
N TYR A 205 -6.43 -1.14 -15.75
CA TYR A 205 -6.98 -0.33 -14.65
C TYR A 205 -8.15 -1.03 -13.92
N GLN A 206 -8.83 -1.99 -14.55
CA GLN A 206 -9.96 -2.70 -13.94
C GLN A 206 -9.50 -3.72 -12.90
N PHE A 207 -8.24 -4.17 -12.96
CA PHE A 207 -7.68 -5.15 -12.04
C PHE A 207 -6.34 -4.74 -11.40
N GLU A 208 -5.83 -3.51 -11.63
CA GLU A 208 -4.63 -2.99 -10.98
C GLU A 208 -4.72 -3.06 -9.43
N ARG A 209 -5.93 -2.93 -8.90
CA ARG A 209 -6.22 -3.11 -7.47
C ARG A 209 -5.85 -4.50 -6.93
N LEU A 210 -5.77 -5.52 -7.81
CA LEU A 210 -5.33 -6.86 -7.45
C LEU A 210 -3.82 -6.89 -7.19
N TRP A 211 -3.06 -6.08 -7.90
CA TRP A 211 -1.65 -5.86 -7.65
C TRP A 211 -1.41 -5.08 -6.36
N ASN A 212 -2.20 -4.03 -6.13
CA ASN A 212 -2.01 -3.14 -4.98
C ASN A 212 -2.36 -3.80 -3.64
N LYS A 213 -3.36 -4.72 -3.62
CA LYS A 213 -3.82 -5.43 -2.41
C LYS A 213 -4.31 -6.83 -2.76
N PRO A 214 -3.39 -7.76 -3.05
CA PRO A 214 -3.78 -9.10 -3.49
C PRO A 214 -4.53 -9.89 -2.41
N GLU A 215 -4.24 -9.67 -1.13
CA GLU A 215 -4.87 -10.33 0.00
C GLU A 215 -6.37 -10.05 0.11
N ASP A 216 -6.83 -8.85 -0.26
CA ASP A 216 -8.25 -8.45 -0.17
C ASP A 216 -9.16 -9.27 -1.10
N TYR A 217 -8.58 -9.95 -2.08
CA TYR A 217 -9.33 -10.70 -3.10
C TYR A 217 -9.34 -12.20 -2.87
N ILE A 218 -8.59 -12.75 -1.91
CA ILE A 218 -8.52 -14.20 -1.64
C ILE A 218 -9.93 -14.75 -1.42
N ASN A 219 -10.69 -14.22 -0.45
CA ASN A 219 -12.04 -14.68 -0.10
C ASN A 219 -13.07 -14.57 -1.24
N ILE A 220 -12.79 -13.74 -2.24
CA ILE A 220 -13.65 -13.57 -3.41
C ILE A 220 -13.29 -14.60 -4.47
N LEU A 221 -11.99 -14.75 -4.75
CA LEU A 221 -11.49 -15.58 -5.82
C LEU A 221 -11.53 -17.08 -5.50
N GLU A 222 -11.36 -17.47 -4.23
CA GLU A 222 -11.46 -18.87 -3.78
C GLU A 222 -12.86 -19.48 -3.96
N GLN A 223 -13.89 -18.63 -4.12
CA GLN A 223 -15.26 -19.09 -4.39
C GLN A 223 -15.43 -19.65 -5.81
N TYR A 224 -14.49 -19.36 -6.71
CA TYR A 224 -14.55 -19.76 -8.12
C TYR A 224 -13.76 -21.04 -8.37
N ASP A 225 -14.14 -21.75 -9.44
CA ASP A 225 -13.47 -23.01 -9.80
C ASP A 225 -11.97 -22.82 -10.07
N CYS A 226 -11.60 -21.71 -10.69
CA CYS A 226 -10.22 -21.30 -10.93
C CYS A 226 -10.13 -19.81 -11.28
N ILE A 227 -8.91 -19.30 -11.30
CA ILE A 227 -8.60 -17.99 -11.89
C ILE A 227 -7.55 -18.15 -12.98
N PHE A 228 -7.50 -17.20 -13.90
CA PHE A 228 -6.37 -17.04 -14.81
C PHE A 228 -5.36 -16.07 -14.16
N SER A 229 -4.09 -16.15 -14.49
CA SER A 229 -3.17 -15.11 -14.04
C SER A 229 -3.47 -13.79 -14.75
N PRO A 230 -3.26 -12.62 -14.12
CA PRO A 230 -3.58 -11.33 -14.73
C PRO A 230 -2.89 -11.10 -16.06
N ASP A 231 -3.64 -10.58 -17.05
CA ASP A 231 -3.14 -10.27 -18.40
C ASP A 231 -2.74 -8.80 -18.49
N PHE A 232 -1.65 -8.43 -17.83
CA PHE A 232 -1.10 -7.08 -17.94
C PHE A 232 -0.61 -6.80 -19.36
N SER A 233 -0.99 -5.64 -19.89
CA SER A 233 -0.81 -5.26 -21.30
C SER A 233 0.66 -5.23 -21.74
N LEU A 234 0.92 -5.73 -22.95
CA LEU A 234 2.21 -5.67 -23.64
C LEU A 234 2.05 -4.91 -24.95
N TYR A 235 1.93 -3.56 -24.90
CA TYR A 235 1.87 -2.76 -26.11
C TYR A 235 3.20 -2.70 -26.83
N MET A 236 3.17 -2.62 -28.17
CA MET A 236 4.37 -2.60 -29.00
C MET A 236 5.30 -1.42 -28.71
N ASP A 237 4.74 -0.27 -28.33
CA ASP A 237 5.44 0.97 -28.01
C ASP A 237 5.91 1.07 -26.54
N MET A 238 5.58 0.08 -25.70
CA MET A 238 6.11 0.03 -24.33
C MET A 238 7.61 -0.24 -24.32
N PRO A 239 8.39 0.42 -23.42
CA PRO A 239 9.76 0.02 -23.11
C PRO A 239 9.87 -1.44 -22.68
N MET A 240 10.93 -2.13 -23.07
CA MET A 240 11.16 -3.55 -22.75
C MET A 240 11.10 -3.82 -21.24
N ALA A 241 11.66 -2.92 -20.42
CA ALA A 241 11.59 -3.03 -18.96
C ALA A 241 10.14 -3.10 -18.42
N MET A 242 9.21 -2.34 -19.00
CA MET A 242 7.80 -2.40 -18.63
C MET A 242 7.15 -3.72 -19.06
N LYS A 243 7.52 -4.26 -20.22
CA LYS A 243 7.03 -5.57 -20.68
C LYS A 243 7.50 -6.69 -19.77
N ILE A 244 8.79 -6.67 -19.37
CA ILE A 244 9.33 -7.62 -18.38
C ILE A 244 8.57 -7.52 -17.05
N TRP A 245 8.37 -6.30 -16.57
CA TRP A 245 7.64 -6.02 -15.32
C TRP A 245 6.19 -6.53 -15.37
N ASN A 246 5.48 -6.34 -16.48
CA ASN A 246 4.10 -6.79 -16.63
C ASN A 246 4.00 -8.33 -16.64
N ILE A 247 4.93 -9.03 -17.30
CA ILE A 247 5.01 -10.49 -17.21
C ILE A 247 5.34 -10.93 -15.79
N TYR A 248 6.29 -10.28 -15.12
CA TYR A 248 6.64 -10.58 -13.74
C TYR A 248 5.42 -10.44 -12.81
N ARG A 249 4.68 -9.35 -12.89
CA ARG A 249 3.46 -9.13 -12.09
C ARG A 249 2.42 -10.22 -12.32
N SER A 250 2.19 -10.61 -13.57
CA SER A 250 1.28 -11.70 -13.94
C SER A 250 1.68 -13.02 -13.27
N ARG A 251 2.96 -13.37 -13.31
CA ARG A 251 3.49 -14.58 -12.70
C ARG A 251 3.42 -14.54 -11.18
N LEU A 252 3.82 -13.42 -10.57
CA LEU A 252 3.83 -13.25 -9.12
C LEU A 252 2.42 -13.41 -8.51
N ILE A 253 1.46 -12.70 -9.06
CA ILE A 253 0.06 -12.79 -8.60
C ILE A 253 -0.50 -14.21 -8.81
N GLY A 254 -0.18 -14.84 -9.95
CA GLY A 254 -0.57 -16.24 -10.20
C GLY A 254 0.04 -17.21 -9.18
N GLN A 255 1.33 -17.10 -8.89
CA GLN A 255 2.02 -17.92 -7.89
C GLN A 255 1.44 -17.69 -6.49
N TYR A 256 1.21 -16.42 -6.11
CA TYR A 256 0.64 -16.06 -4.82
C TYR A 256 -0.71 -16.72 -4.57
N TYR A 257 -1.66 -16.57 -5.49
CA TYR A 257 -2.97 -17.20 -5.32
C TYR A 257 -2.89 -18.73 -5.35
N GLN A 258 -1.99 -19.30 -6.15
CA GLN A 258 -1.78 -20.74 -6.14
C GLN A 258 -1.22 -21.24 -4.80
N ASN A 259 -0.33 -20.47 -4.17
CA ASN A 259 0.17 -20.78 -2.83
C ASN A 259 -0.92 -20.64 -1.74
N LYS A 260 -1.98 -19.85 -2.00
CA LYS A 260 -3.19 -19.78 -1.14
C LYS A 260 -4.22 -20.88 -1.42
N GLY A 261 -3.92 -21.83 -2.31
CA GLY A 261 -4.79 -22.98 -2.62
C GLY A 261 -5.77 -22.74 -3.76
N ILE A 262 -5.75 -21.56 -4.39
CA ILE A 262 -6.60 -21.25 -5.55
C ILE A 262 -6.00 -21.91 -6.80
N LYS A 263 -6.84 -22.55 -7.64
CA LYS A 263 -6.39 -23.09 -8.92
C LYS A 263 -6.12 -21.94 -9.90
N VAL A 264 -4.89 -21.85 -10.38
CA VAL A 264 -4.47 -20.79 -11.31
C VAL A 264 -4.11 -21.40 -12.66
N ILE A 265 -4.68 -20.83 -13.72
CA ILE A 265 -4.31 -21.12 -15.11
C ILE A 265 -3.43 -19.96 -15.59
N PRO A 266 -2.18 -20.21 -16.02
CA PRO A 266 -1.32 -19.15 -16.49
C PRO A 266 -1.83 -18.53 -17.78
N THR A 267 -1.92 -17.21 -17.80
CA THR A 267 -2.13 -16.41 -19.01
C THR A 267 -0.79 -16.13 -19.66
N LEU A 268 -0.69 -16.36 -20.93
CA LEU A 268 0.49 -16.06 -21.74
C LEU A 268 0.18 -14.96 -22.75
N SER A 269 0.99 -13.93 -22.72
CA SER A 269 0.97 -12.82 -23.66
C SER A 269 2.39 -12.49 -24.12
N TRP A 270 2.52 -11.93 -25.29
CA TRP A 270 3.78 -11.54 -25.93
C TRP A 270 3.58 -10.37 -26.87
N ALA A 271 4.66 -9.70 -27.21
CA ALA A 271 4.72 -8.66 -28.22
C ALA A 271 5.73 -9.04 -29.33
N GLU A 272 6.73 -8.22 -29.61
CA GLU A 272 7.82 -8.52 -30.54
C GLU A 272 8.66 -9.73 -30.09
N LYS A 273 9.47 -10.26 -31.02
CA LYS A 273 10.25 -11.48 -30.83
C LYS A 273 11.19 -11.43 -29.60
N GLU A 274 11.66 -10.24 -29.28
CA GLU A 274 12.53 -9.98 -28.13
C GLU A 274 11.86 -10.35 -26.79
N THR A 275 10.54 -10.25 -26.71
CA THR A 275 9.76 -10.64 -25.51
C THR A 275 9.76 -12.15 -25.28
N PHE A 276 10.07 -12.96 -26.29
CA PHE A 276 10.14 -14.42 -26.15
C PHE A 276 11.24 -14.87 -25.19
N GLY A 277 12.21 -13.99 -24.91
CA GLY A 277 13.26 -14.28 -23.92
C GLY A 277 12.76 -14.45 -22.48
N PHE A 278 11.52 -14.00 -22.16
CA PHE A 278 10.99 -14.04 -20.79
C PHE A 278 9.51 -14.34 -20.68
N CYS A 279 8.70 -14.11 -21.72
CA CYS A 279 7.24 -14.21 -21.59
C CYS A 279 6.73 -15.66 -21.39
N PHE A 280 7.57 -16.67 -21.64
CA PHE A 280 7.26 -18.08 -21.43
C PHE A 280 7.88 -18.64 -20.13
N ASP A 281 8.78 -17.91 -19.49
CA ASP A 281 9.41 -18.33 -18.25
C ASP A 281 8.37 -18.37 -17.10
N GLY A 282 8.62 -19.24 -16.12
CA GLY A 282 7.71 -19.48 -14.99
C GLY A 282 6.52 -20.37 -15.32
N ILE A 283 6.51 -21.03 -16.50
CA ILE A 283 5.44 -21.92 -16.93
C ILE A 283 6.02 -23.32 -17.26
N PRO A 284 5.75 -24.34 -16.45
CA PRO A 284 6.25 -25.71 -16.67
C PRO A 284 5.74 -26.31 -17.99
N GLN A 285 6.56 -27.17 -18.60
CA GLN A 285 6.13 -27.94 -19.77
C GLN A 285 4.91 -28.81 -19.46
N GLY A 286 4.04 -28.99 -20.45
CA GLY A 286 2.81 -29.76 -20.32
C GLY A 286 1.66 -29.00 -19.65
N SER A 287 1.86 -27.73 -19.28
CA SER A 287 0.82 -26.92 -18.62
C SER A 287 -0.40 -26.72 -19.50
N ILE A 288 -1.56 -26.57 -18.83
CA ILE A 288 -2.73 -25.91 -19.44
C ILE A 288 -2.46 -24.40 -19.38
N VAL A 289 -2.56 -23.74 -20.53
CA VAL A 289 -2.26 -22.31 -20.64
C VAL A 289 -3.41 -21.56 -21.29
N SER A 290 -3.50 -20.27 -21.05
CA SER A 290 -4.50 -19.40 -21.68
C SER A 290 -3.84 -18.31 -22.50
N ILE A 291 -4.44 -18.01 -23.68
CA ILE A 291 -4.04 -16.91 -24.56
C ILE A 291 -5.28 -16.18 -25.07
N SER A 292 -5.09 -14.97 -25.61
CA SER A 292 -6.17 -14.17 -26.19
C SER A 292 -5.99 -13.96 -27.70
N THR A 293 -7.10 -13.82 -28.40
CA THR A 293 -7.14 -13.36 -29.81
C THR A 293 -7.77 -11.96 -29.94
N ILE A 294 -8.01 -11.29 -28.82
CA ILE A 294 -8.56 -9.93 -28.82
C ILE A 294 -7.57 -8.97 -29.49
N GLY A 295 -8.07 -8.13 -30.39
CA GLY A 295 -7.24 -7.18 -31.14
C GLY A 295 -6.47 -7.76 -32.34
N VAL A 296 -6.33 -9.09 -32.44
CA VAL A 296 -5.47 -9.74 -33.46
C VAL A 296 -6.11 -9.78 -34.85
N LYS A 297 -7.41 -10.05 -34.94
CA LYS A 297 -8.10 -10.34 -36.23
C LYS A 297 -8.06 -9.23 -37.27
N LYS A 298 -8.01 -7.98 -36.86
CA LYS A 298 -8.15 -6.81 -37.73
C LYS A 298 -6.84 -6.26 -38.27
N ASN A 299 -5.68 -6.76 -37.73
CA ASN A 299 -4.36 -6.26 -38.06
C ASN A 299 -3.46 -7.42 -38.53
N LYS A 300 -2.98 -7.36 -39.78
CA LYS A 300 -2.12 -8.40 -40.38
C LYS A 300 -0.78 -8.58 -39.61
N GLU A 301 -0.22 -7.48 -39.11
CA GLU A 301 1.01 -7.51 -38.35
C GLU A 301 0.78 -8.17 -36.98
N ALA A 302 -0.26 -7.76 -36.26
CA ALA A 302 -0.65 -8.38 -35.01
C ALA A 302 -0.94 -9.89 -35.19
N LEU A 303 -1.56 -10.30 -36.26
CA LEU A 303 -1.79 -11.71 -36.59
C LEU A 303 -0.48 -12.47 -36.79
N LYS A 304 0.51 -11.86 -37.45
CA LYS A 304 1.83 -12.45 -37.68
C LYS A 304 2.58 -12.62 -36.34
N ILE A 305 2.59 -11.57 -35.51
CA ILE A 305 3.19 -11.60 -34.19
C ILE A 305 2.55 -12.69 -33.33
N TRP A 306 1.22 -12.73 -33.33
CA TRP A 306 0.46 -13.72 -32.59
C TRP A 306 0.82 -15.14 -33.01
N LYS A 307 0.87 -15.45 -34.32
CA LYS A 307 1.25 -16.75 -34.84
C LYS A 307 2.65 -17.15 -34.44
N ASN A 308 3.63 -16.26 -34.59
CA ASN A 308 5.01 -16.51 -34.19
C ASN A 308 5.12 -16.83 -32.68
N GLY A 309 4.35 -16.14 -31.84
CA GLY A 309 4.33 -16.41 -30.41
C GLY A 309 3.66 -17.74 -30.07
N VAL A 310 2.62 -18.15 -30.80
CA VAL A 310 2.01 -19.49 -30.63
C VAL A 310 3.00 -20.58 -31.04
N ASP A 311 3.75 -20.39 -32.12
CA ASP A 311 4.81 -21.33 -32.53
C ASP A 311 5.84 -21.53 -31.39
N GLU A 312 6.29 -20.43 -30.78
CA GLU A 312 7.27 -20.46 -29.70
C GLU A 312 6.68 -21.03 -28.39
N LEU A 313 5.41 -20.71 -28.08
CA LEU A 313 4.66 -21.29 -26.98
C LEU A 313 4.62 -22.83 -27.10
N ILE A 314 4.20 -23.34 -28.26
CA ILE A 314 4.12 -24.78 -28.52
C ILE A 314 5.49 -25.44 -28.36
N LYS A 315 6.52 -24.82 -28.90
CA LYS A 315 7.90 -25.32 -28.85
C LYS A 315 8.44 -25.41 -27.41
N ARG A 316 8.25 -24.35 -26.61
CA ARG A 316 8.85 -24.27 -25.26
C ARG A 316 8.01 -24.96 -24.20
N ILE A 317 6.71 -24.68 -24.17
CA ILE A 317 5.82 -25.13 -23.12
C ILE A 317 5.25 -26.52 -23.44
N LYS A 318 5.10 -26.87 -24.71
CA LYS A 318 4.46 -28.13 -25.13
C LYS A 318 3.14 -28.34 -24.39
N PRO A 319 2.21 -27.38 -24.47
CA PRO A 319 1.03 -27.37 -23.60
C PRO A 319 0.16 -28.59 -23.83
N SER A 320 -0.42 -29.14 -22.78
CA SER A 320 -1.43 -30.21 -22.87
C SER A 320 -2.76 -29.67 -23.42
N THR A 321 -3.07 -28.43 -23.12
CA THR A 321 -4.28 -27.75 -23.59
C THR A 321 -4.03 -26.26 -23.69
N ILE A 322 -4.55 -25.63 -24.74
CA ILE A 322 -4.56 -24.17 -24.90
C ILE A 322 -6.01 -23.69 -24.78
N LEU A 323 -6.25 -22.80 -23.83
CA LEU A 323 -7.51 -22.11 -23.62
C LEU A 323 -7.44 -20.77 -24.36
N ILE A 324 -8.35 -20.51 -25.28
CA ILE A 324 -8.34 -19.30 -26.13
C ILE A 324 -9.54 -18.44 -25.80
N TYR A 325 -9.27 -17.23 -25.34
CA TYR A 325 -10.31 -16.21 -25.15
C TYR A 325 -10.44 -15.33 -26.41
N GLY A 326 -11.67 -15.21 -26.90
CA GLY A 326 -11.98 -14.44 -28.08
C GLY A 326 -12.32 -15.30 -29.30
N GLY A 327 -12.21 -14.73 -30.48
CA GLY A 327 -12.63 -15.44 -31.69
C GLY A 327 -11.62 -16.45 -32.21
N LYS A 328 -12.10 -17.50 -32.85
CA LYS A 328 -11.28 -18.49 -33.55
C LYS A 328 -10.43 -17.83 -34.66
N LEU A 329 -9.15 -18.19 -34.70
CA LEU A 329 -8.22 -17.84 -35.77
C LEU A 329 -7.85 -19.10 -36.57
N ASP A 330 -7.50 -18.88 -37.84
CA ASP A 330 -6.98 -19.95 -38.70
C ASP A 330 -5.51 -20.19 -38.35
N TYR A 331 -5.29 -21.27 -37.58
CA TYR A 331 -3.97 -21.73 -37.15
C TYR A 331 -4.03 -23.23 -36.84
N ASP A 332 -2.98 -23.97 -37.21
CA ASP A 332 -2.84 -25.40 -36.97
C ASP A 332 -2.08 -25.62 -35.64
N TYR A 333 -2.77 -26.11 -34.64
CA TYR A 333 -2.22 -26.45 -33.34
C TYR A 333 -1.69 -27.89 -33.23
N GLY A 334 -1.68 -28.65 -34.35
CA GLY A 334 -1.35 -30.05 -34.37
C GLY A 334 -2.25 -30.90 -33.47
N ASN A 335 -1.65 -31.74 -32.61
CA ASN A 335 -2.38 -32.62 -31.72
C ASN A 335 -2.77 -31.96 -30.36
N ILE A 336 -2.54 -30.66 -30.18
CA ILE A 336 -2.82 -29.97 -28.93
C ILE A 336 -4.33 -29.75 -28.81
N LYS A 337 -4.88 -30.07 -27.62
CA LYS A 337 -6.28 -29.78 -27.31
C LYS A 337 -6.46 -28.26 -27.20
N VAL A 338 -7.46 -27.73 -27.93
CA VAL A 338 -7.80 -26.31 -27.91
C VAL A 338 -9.25 -26.11 -27.50
N ILE A 339 -9.47 -25.19 -26.55
CA ILE A 339 -10.80 -24.84 -26.06
C ILE A 339 -10.98 -23.33 -26.22
N TYR A 340 -12.11 -22.94 -26.82
CA TYR A 340 -12.43 -21.54 -27.07
C TYR A 340 -13.47 -21.03 -26.08
N TYR A 341 -13.24 -19.85 -25.53
CA TYR A 341 -14.21 -19.09 -24.74
C TYR A 341 -14.56 -17.82 -25.48
N GLU A 342 -15.84 -17.59 -25.70
CA GLU A 342 -16.31 -16.44 -26.44
C GLU A 342 -16.31 -15.15 -25.60
N ASN A 343 -16.06 -14.02 -26.26
CA ASN A 343 -16.16 -12.72 -25.61
C ASN A 343 -17.62 -12.29 -25.47
N LYS A 344 -18.24 -12.60 -24.34
CA LYS A 344 -19.65 -12.27 -24.04
C LYS A 344 -19.97 -10.78 -24.00
N ILE A 345 -18.97 -9.91 -23.88
CA ILE A 345 -19.18 -8.45 -23.90
C ILE A 345 -19.60 -8.00 -25.31
N THR A 346 -18.97 -8.55 -26.34
CA THR A 346 -19.30 -8.25 -27.75
C THR A 346 -20.65 -8.80 -28.17
N GLU A 347 -21.15 -9.86 -27.55
CA GLU A 347 -22.48 -10.40 -27.84
C GLU A 347 -23.62 -9.56 -27.26
N ARG A 348 -23.41 -8.95 -26.08
CA ARG A 348 -24.38 -8.03 -25.47
C ARG A 348 -24.51 -6.71 -26.23
N MET A 349 -23.49 -6.27 -26.96
CA MET A 349 -23.53 -5.09 -27.83
C MET A 349 -24.14 -5.37 -29.20
N LYS A 350 -24.38 -6.65 -29.55
CA LYS A 350 -25.03 -7.03 -30.82
C LYS A 350 -26.54 -7.31 -30.68
N LYS A 351 -27.04 -7.29 -29.43
CA LYS A 351 -28.49 -7.31 -29.12
C LYS A 351 -28.97 -5.91 -28.76
#